data_3b914c6d0c734775a1f2189bc63fbe31
#
_entry.id   3b914c6d0c734775a1f2189bc63fbe31
#
_cell.length_a   1.000
_cell.length_b   1.000
_cell.length_c   1.000
_cell.angle_alpha   90.00
_cell.angle_beta   90.00
_cell.angle_gamma   90.00
#
_symmetry.space_group_name_H-M   'P 1'
#
loop_
_entity.id
_entity.type
_entity.pdbx_description
1 polymer ?
#
loop_
_entity_poly.entity_id
_entity_poly.type
_entity_poly.pdbx_seq_one_letter_code
_entity_poly.pdbx_strand_id
1 'polypeptide(L)'
;MPCGRYRSQHQRILRCGSLEIVGEPHRKLFGFPKTSIRKKWGSQVAKDRVDRDEEDLVRLYLSDIGQYQLLTKDDEVRLAKQIEAGKAAKEESETLDTKALTPAKKRELRNLVKDGENAERSFVQSNLRLVVSIAKKYQASGLPLLDLIQEGNLGLMHAVEKFDWRKGFKFSTYATWWIRQAITRGIANTGRTIRLPVHAGDTLARLQKARSRLELKFGRQPTLRELAAEVEMPEDKVTEALRFAAEPLSLSEPLREDGDAELGDVVEDRAAESPFGSAATSLLPEEIRRLLAPLDEREREILKLRFGLNGGESRTLEEVGEAFNLTRERIRQIEARAMSKLRHPSSDTGARDLLAV
;
A
#
# COMPACT_ATOMS: atom_id res chain seq x y z
N MET A 1 -37.39 -17.68 6.26
CA MET A 1 -38.12 -17.12 7.42
C MET A 1 -37.12 -16.68 8.46
N PRO A 2 -37.31 -15.54 9.18
CA PRO A 2 -37.56 -14.20 8.67
C PRO A 2 -36.40 -13.23 9.01
N CYS A 3 -36.15 -12.33 8.24
CA CYS A 3 -36.23 -10.87 8.24
C CYS A 3 -36.24 -10.22 9.65
N GLY A 4 -35.19 -9.46 9.94
CA GLY A 4 -35.07 -8.53 11.08
C GLY A 4 -34.56 -7.18 10.62
N ARG A 5 -35.49 -6.26 10.36
CA ARG A 5 -35.28 -4.84 10.09
C ARG A 5 -34.72 -4.15 11.32
N TYR A 6 -33.72 -3.27 11.19
CA TYR A 6 -33.48 -2.20 12.16
C TYR A 6 -33.71 -0.83 11.53
N ARG A 7 -34.67 -0.12 12.15
CA ARG A 7 -35.17 1.22 11.82
C ARG A 7 -34.19 2.31 12.22
N SER A 8 -34.13 3.31 11.37
CA SER A 8 -33.65 4.68 11.56
C SER A 8 -34.39 5.48 12.64
N GLN A 9 -33.70 6.32 13.36
CA GLN A 9 -34.13 7.56 14.02
C GLN A 9 -32.85 8.27 14.46
N HIS A 10 -32.53 9.54 14.29
CA HIS A 10 -33.27 10.79 14.33
C HIS A 10 -32.46 11.90 13.63
N GLN A 11 -33.10 12.54 12.66
CA GLN A 11 -32.75 13.90 12.25
C GLN A 11 -33.24 14.87 13.33
N ARG A 12 -32.39 15.79 13.80
CA ARG A 12 -32.82 17.04 14.42
C ARG A 12 -32.20 18.21 13.67
N ILE A 13 -33.09 18.83 12.92
CA ILE A 13 -32.95 20.15 12.31
C ILE A 13 -33.01 21.18 13.43
N LEU A 14 -32.02 22.07 13.54
CA LEU A 14 -32.12 23.32 14.23
C LEU A 14 -31.97 24.46 13.22
N ARG A 15 -33.12 25.09 12.91
CA ARG A 15 -33.23 26.42 12.31
C ARG A 15 -32.87 27.46 13.37
N CYS A 16 -32.07 28.43 13.00
CA CYS A 16 -32.03 29.77 13.59
C CYS A 16 -31.64 30.71 12.45
N GLY A 17 -32.45 31.58 11.96
CA GLY A 17 -33.02 32.75 12.57
C GLY A 17 -32.33 33.93 11.91
N SER A 18 -33.02 34.52 10.90
CA SER A 18 -32.66 35.74 10.16
C SER A 18 -32.53 36.92 11.12
N LEU A 19 -31.49 37.74 10.96
CA LEU A 19 -31.47 39.13 11.41
C LEU A 19 -30.82 39.98 10.33
N GLU A 20 -31.67 40.67 9.60
CA GLU A 20 -31.33 41.83 8.77
C GLU A 20 -30.85 42.97 9.67
N ILE A 21 -29.69 43.56 9.34
CA ILE A 21 -29.38 44.94 9.73
C ILE A 21 -28.83 45.67 8.50
N VAL A 22 -29.60 46.66 8.13
CA VAL A 22 -29.36 47.72 7.16
C VAL A 22 -28.26 48.66 7.66
N GLY A 23 -27.35 49.11 6.79
CA GLY A 23 -26.49 50.28 7.07
C GLY A 23 -25.14 50.28 6.39
N GLU A 24 -25.06 50.80 5.14
CA GLU A 24 -23.84 51.41 4.61
C GLU A 24 -23.66 52.82 5.21
N PRO A 25 -22.44 53.45 5.26
CA PRO A 25 -21.69 53.77 4.06
C PRO A 25 -20.13 53.85 4.19
N HIS A 26 -19.47 53.78 3.02
CA HIS A 26 -18.19 54.36 2.62
C HIS A 26 -16.99 54.40 3.59
N ARG A 27 -15.97 53.58 3.29
CA ARG A 27 -14.56 54.04 3.22
C ARG A 27 -13.70 53.16 2.28
N LYS A 28 -13.39 53.74 1.13
CA LYS A 28 -12.23 53.35 0.31
C LYS A 28 -10.96 53.58 1.13
N LEU A 29 -10.03 52.64 1.16
CA LEU A 29 -8.58 52.83 0.97
C LEU A 29 -7.83 51.61 1.55
N PHE A 30 -6.81 51.21 0.75
CA PHE A 30 -5.77 50.21 0.98
C PHE A 30 -6.15 48.74 0.76
N GLY A 31 -5.92 48.32 -0.49
CA GLY A 31 -5.79 46.92 -0.88
C GLY A 31 -4.51 46.31 -0.33
N PHE A 32 -4.64 45.35 0.57
CA PHE A 32 -3.60 44.39 0.88
C PHE A 32 -3.98 43.05 0.24
N PRO A 33 -3.07 42.34 -0.42
CA PRO A 33 -3.37 41.03 -1.00
C PRO A 33 -3.48 40.01 0.14
N LYS A 34 -4.70 39.58 0.42
CA LYS A 34 -5.05 38.68 1.54
C LYS A 34 -5.03 37.20 1.18
N THR A 35 -4.14 36.67 0.36
CA THR A 35 -4.26 35.24 0.00
C THR A 35 -3.01 34.38 0.05
N SER A 36 -1.79 34.92 0.07
CA SER A 36 -0.60 34.06 0.01
C SER A 36 0.02 33.67 1.36
N ILE A 37 -0.18 34.48 2.41
CA ILE A 37 0.46 34.23 3.71
C ILE A 37 -0.23 33.13 4.54
N ARG A 38 -1.54 32.94 4.36
CA ARG A 38 -2.30 31.96 5.16
C ARG A 38 -2.03 30.49 4.79
N LYS A 39 -1.71 30.17 3.53
CA LYS A 39 -1.43 28.78 3.09
C LYS A 39 -0.05 28.30 3.54
N LYS A 40 0.98 29.16 3.43
CA LYS A 40 2.36 28.79 3.82
C LYS A 40 2.49 28.53 5.34
N TRP A 41 1.73 29.24 6.16
CA TRP A 41 1.67 29.00 7.62
C TRP A 41 0.87 27.74 7.99
N GLY A 42 -0.13 27.38 7.20
CA GLY A 42 -0.96 26.21 7.48
C GLY A 42 -0.21 24.88 7.32
N SER A 43 0.60 24.73 6.24
CA SER A 43 1.36 23.50 6.00
C SER A 43 2.55 23.33 6.93
N GLN A 44 3.25 24.43 7.25
CA GLN A 44 4.38 24.41 8.16
C GLN A 44 3.91 24.18 9.62
N VAL A 45 2.83 24.84 10.06
CA VAL A 45 2.21 24.61 11.37
C VAL A 45 1.63 23.19 11.51
N ALA A 46 1.14 22.58 10.44
CA ALA A 46 0.69 21.20 10.46
C ALA A 46 1.86 20.22 10.59
N LYS A 47 2.96 20.44 9.86
CA LYS A 47 4.19 19.64 9.95
C LYS A 47 4.82 19.76 11.34
N ASP A 48 4.96 20.98 11.85
CA ASP A 48 5.49 21.24 13.20
C ASP A 48 4.59 20.68 14.33
N ARG A 49 3.29 20.47 14.08
CA ARG A 49 2.39 19.79 15.01
C ARG A 49 2.61 18.27 14.99
N VAL A 50 2.69 17.67 13.81
CA VAL A 50 2.93 16.23 13.66
C VAL A 50 4.27 15.85 14.30
N ASP A 51 5.33 16.62 14.03
CA ASP A 51 6.66 16.37 14.60
C ASP A 51 6.66 16.51 16.14
N ARG A 52 5.91 17.46 16.71
CA ARG A 52 5.75 17.63 18.17
C ARG A 52 4.95 16.50 18.80
N ASP A 53 3.87 16.08 18.16
CA ASP A 53 3.04 14.97 18.63
C ASP A 53 3.83 13.65 18.65
N GLU A 54 4.69 13.43 17.66
CA GLU A 54 5.59 12.26 17.64
C GLU A 54 6.66 12.33 18.74
N GLU A 55 7.28 13.49 18.97
CA GLU A 55 8.24 13.66 20.07
C GLU A 55 7.60 13.45 21.44
N ASP A 56 6.38 13.92 21.65
CA ASP A 56 5.64 13.74 22.90
C ASP A 56 5.26 12.28 23.13
N LEU A 57 4.87 11.55 22.07
CA LEU A 57 4.62 10.10 22.14
C LEU A 57 5.89 9.31 22.49
N VAL A 58 7.04 9.67 21.89
CA VAL A 58 8.34 9.06 22.24
C VAL A 58 8.70 9.31 23.69
N ARG A 59 8.51 10.54 24.20
CA ARG A 59 8.78 10.89 25.61
C ARG A 59 7.89 10.10 26.57
N LEU A 60 6.58 9.99 26.23
CA LEU A 60 5.64 9.21 27.04
C LEU A 60 6.07 7.74 27.10
N TYR A 61 6.37 7.13 25.95
CA TYR A 61 6.86 5.76 25.88
C TYR A 61 8.15 5.55 26.71
N LEU A 62 9.12 6.46 26.59
CA LEU A 62 10.37 6.37 27.33
C LEU A 62 10.16 6.53 28.85
N SER A 63 9.19 7.36 29.29
CA SER A 63 8.79 7.49 30.68
C SER A 63 8.18 6.18 31.21
N ASP A 64 7.30 5.55 30.43
CA ASP A 64 6.63 4.31 30.81
C ASP A 64 7.61 3.15 30.96
N ILE A 65 8.50 2.95 29.99
CA ILE A 65 9.53 1.89 30.08
C ILE A 65 10.57 2.16 31.17
N GLY A 66 10.75 3.41 31.59
CA GLY A 66 11.66 3.82 32.65
C GLY A 66 11.25 3.32 34.03
N GLN A 67 9.97 3.00 34.25
CA GLN A 67 9.42 2.53 35.52
C GLN A 67 9.85 1.10 35.86
N TYR A 68 10.24 0.29 34.86
CA TYR A 68 10.65 -1.10 35.06
C TYR A 68 12.12 -1.20 35.45
N GLN A 69 12.39 -1.97 36.49
CA GLN A 69 13.75 -2.21 36.97
C GLN A 69 14.52 -3.10 36.01
N LEU A 70 15.84 -2.84 35.91
CA LEU A 70 16.74 -3.70 35.15
C LEU A 70 16.96 -5.04 35.87
N LEU A 71 16.98 -6.12 35.12
CA LEU A 71 17.18 -7.47 35.65
C LEU A 71 18.64 -7.73 35.95
N THR A 72 18.89 -8.44 37.06
CA THR A 72 20.18 -9.07 37.36
C THR A 72 20.27 -10.41 36.63
N LYS A 73 21.46 -11.00 36.53
CA LYS A 73 21.68 -12.33 35.93
C LYS A 73 20.85 -13.42 36.61
N ASP A 74 20.68 -13.33 37.94
CA ASP A 74 19.92 -14.28 38.73
C ASP A 74 18.42 -14.13 38.49
N ASP A 75 17.96 -12.91 38.29
CA ASP A 75 16.55 -12.64 37.91
C ASP A 75 16.23 -13.17 36.52
N GLU A 76 17.15 -13.00 35.54
CA GLU A 76 17.00 -13.59 34.20
C GLU A 76 16.80 -15.11 34.26
N VAL A 77 17.61 -15.80 35.07
CA VAL A 77 17.50 -17.25 35.26
C VAL A 77 16.21 -17.64 35.98
N ARG A 78 15.79 -16.89 37.01
CA ARG A 78 14.57 -17.15 37.77
C ARG A 78 13.32 -17.02 36.87
N LEU A 79 13.22 -15.91 36.13
CA LEU A 79 12.11 -15.66 35.23
C LEU A 79 12.08 -16.68 34.07
N ALA A 80 13.22 -17.03 33.51
CA ALA A 80 13.31 -18.04 32.46
C ALA A 80 12.81 -19.42 32.94
N LYS A 81 13.13 -19.83 34.17
CA LYS A 81 12.60 -21.07 34.76
C LYS A 81 11.08 -21.03 34.96
N GLN A 82 10.54 -19.87 35.38
CA GLN A 82 9.09 -19.71 35.54
C GLN A 82 8.36 -19.77 34.19
N ILE A 83 8.92 -19.17 33.13
CA ILE A 83 8.40 -19.24 31.78
C ILE A 83 8.40 -20.69 31.27
N GLU A 84 9.52 -21.42 31.48
CA GLU A 84 9.63 -22.83 31.10
C GLU A 84 8.62 -23.71 31.82
N ALA A 85 8.44 -23.53 33.13
CA ALA A 85 7.43 -24.24 33.93
C ALA A 85 5.99 -23.93 33.47
N GLY A 86 5.71 -22.65 33.13
CA GLY A 86 4.41 -22.24 32.59
C GLY A 86 4.10 -22.86 31.23
N LYS A 87 5.10 -22.93 30.31
CA LYS A 87 4.96 -23.61 29.01
C LYS A 87 4.70 -25.10 29.18
N ALA A 88 5.48 -25.79 30.04
CA ALA A 88 5.27 -27.21 30.33
C ALA A 88 3.87 -27.48 30.92
N ALA A 89 3.41 -26.63 31.85
CA ALA A 89 2.07 -26.74 32.43
C ALA A 89 0.97 -26.49 31.38
N LYS A 90 1.19 -25.62 30.41
CA LYS A 90 0.27 -25.39 29.30
C LYS A 90 0.18 -26.60 28.38
N GLU A 91 1.30 -27.15 27.97
CA GLU A 91 1.37 -28.39 27.16
C GLU A 91 0.74 -29.57 27.89
N GLU A 92 0.98 -29.73 29.21
CA GLU A 92 0.34 -30.76 30.03
C GLU A 92 -1.19 -30.58 30.09
N SER A 93 -1.68 -29.34 30.18
CA SER A 93 -3.09 -29.04 30.20
C SER A 93 -3.82 -29.27 28.86
N GLU A 94 -3.09 -29.20 27.74
CA GLU A 94 -3.61 -29.43 26.37
C GLU A 94 -3.59 -30.93 26.02
N THR A 95 -2.59 -31.67 26.51
CA THR A 95 -2.42 -33.12 26.22
C THR A 95 -3.31 -34.03 27.10
N LEU A 96 -3.60 -33.59 28.32
CA LEU A 96 -4.45 -34.39 29.25
C LEU A 96 -5.93 -34.06 29.04
N ASP A 97 -6.72 -35.12 28.85
CA ASP A 97 -8.19 -35.00 28.79
C ASP A 97 -8.73 -34.27 30.03
N THR A 98 -9.38 -33.13 29.79
CA THR A 98 -9.91 -32.22 30.83
C THR A 98 -10.89 -32.90 31.78
N LYS A 99 -11.41 -34.09 31.44
CA LYS A 99 -12.34 -34.90 32.25
C LYS A 99 -11.63 -35.81 33.24
N ALA A 100 -10.35 -36.14 33.05
CA ALA A 100 -9.59 -37.04 33.90
C ALA A 100 -8.79 -36.33 35.03
N LEU A 101 -8.67 -34.99 34.96
CA LEU A 101 -7.90 -34.18 35.89
C LEU A 101 -8.71 -33.85 37.17
N THR A 102 -8.09 -34.08 38.34
CA THR A 102 -8.67 -33.63 39.62
C THR A 102 -8.76 -32.09 39.66
N PRO A 103 -9.80 -31.51 40.31
CA PRO A 103 -9.97 -30.06 40.41
C PRO A 103 -8.75 -29.32 40.99
N ALA A 104 -8.06 -29.99 41.94
CA ALA A 104 -6.82 -29.44 42.54
C ALA A 104 -5.69 -29.32 41.51
N LYS A 105 -5.42 -30.35 40.71
CA LYS A 105 -4.39 -30.36 39.68
C LYS A 105 -4.70 -29.34 38.58
N LYS A 106 -5.96 -29.19 38.20
CA LYS A 106 -6.39 -28.18 37.23
C LYS A 106 -6.14 -26.74 37.74
N ARG A 107 -6.32 -26.50 39.03
CA ARG A 107 -6.05 -25.20 39.66
C ARG A 107 -4.54 -24.94 39.71
N GLU A 108 -3.75 -25.94 40.06
CA GLU A 108 -2.27 -25.87 40.08
C GLU A 108 -1.72 -25.52 38.68
N LEU A 109 -2.10 -26.24 37.63
CA LEU A 109 -1.70 -25.99 36.25
C LEU A 109 -2.08 -24.59 35.80
N ARG A 110 -3.29 -24.12 36.12
CA ARG A 110 -3.70 -22.74 35.78
C ARG A 110 -2.85 -21.68 36.48
N ASN A 111 -2.48 -21.90 37.72
CA ASN A 111 -1.60 -20.96 38.46
C ASN A 111 -0.22 -20.96 37.82
N LEU A 112 0.36 -22.11 37.49
CA LEU A 112 1.68 -22.20 36.84
C LEU A 112 1.66 -21.51 35.46
N VAL A 113 0.63 -21.66 34.65
CA VAL A 113 0.47 -20.97 33.37
C VAL A 113 0.41 -19.46 33.59
N LYS A 114 -0.40 -19.00 34.55
CA LYS A 114 -0.52 -17.57 34.86
C LYS A 114 0.78 -16.96 35.38
N ASP A 115 1.49 -17.68 36.24
CA ASP A 115 2.80 -17.25 36.76
C ASP A 115 3.84 -17.20 35.64
N GLY A 116 3.81 -18.14 34.69
CA GLY A 116 4.64 -18.13 33.50
C GLY A 116 4.37 -16.94 32.59
N GLU A 117 3.10 -16.63 32.33
CA GLU A 117 2.71 -15.44 31.53
C GLU A 117 3.11 -14.13 32.21
N ASN A 118 2.97 -14.02 33.55
CA ASN A 118 3.39 -12.85 34.31
C ASN A 118 4.92 -12.70 34.27
N ALA A 119 5.65 -13.82 34.39
CA ALA A 119 7.11 -13.83 34.27
C ALA A 119 7.58 -13.39 32.89
N GLU A 120 6.91 -13.83 31.81
CA GLU A 120 7.21 -13.44 30.44
C GLU A 120 6.99 -11.94 30.24
N ARG A 121 5.86 -11.40 30.70
CA ARG A 121 5.57 -9.95 30.64
C ARG A 121 6.64 -9.16 31.38
N SER A 122 7.00 -9.57 32.60
CA SER A 122 8.03 -8.88 33.40
C SER A 122 9.39 -8.93 32.69
N PHE A 123 9.73 -10.08 32.10
CA PHE A 123 10.99 -10.28 31.38
C PHE A 123 11.08 -9.35 30.15
N VAL A 124 9.99 -9.23 29.36
CA VAL A 124 9.92 -8.32 28.21
C VAL A 124 10.00 -6.87 28.68
N GLN A 125 9.17 -6.45 29.66
CA GLN A 125 9.09 -5.08 30.14
C GLN A 125 10.43 -4.54 30.66
N SER A 126 11.17 -5.35 31.41
CA SER A 126 12.49 -4.97 31.95
C SER A 126 13.57 -4.82 30.85
N ASN A 127 13.35 -5.39 29.65
CA ASN A 127 14.30 -5.34 28.53
C ASN A 127 13.92 -4.37 27.41
N LEU A 128 12.80 -3.64 27.51
CA LEU A 128 12.37 -2.67 26.49
C LEU A 128 13.43 -1.57 26.24
N ARG A 129 14.15 -1.15 27.29
CA ARG A 129 15.25 -0.17 27.17
C ARG A 129 16.39 -0.65 26.26
N LEU A 130 16.66 -1.96 26.21
CA LEU A 130 17.62 -2.55 25.29
C LEU A 130 17.17 -2.36 23.84
N VAL A 131 15.89 -2.58 23.55
CA VAL A 131 15.32 -2.37 22.21
C VAL A 131 15.54 -0.93 21.75
N VAL A 132 15.20 0.04 22.58
CA VAL A 132 15.38 1.48 22.28
C VAL A 132 16.83 1.81 21.96
N SER A 133 17.78 1.27 22.73
CA SER A 133 19.22 1.50 22.52
C SER A 133 19.72 0.99 21.16
N ILE A 134 19.09 -0.06 20.63
CA ILE A 134 19.40 -0.65 19.33
C ILE A 134 18.65 0.12 18.22
N ALA A 135 17.34 0.40 18.39
CA ALA A 135 16.49 1.08 17.43
C ALA A 135 17.01 2.48 17.06
N LYS A 136 17.55 3.21 18.05
CA LYS A 136 18.18 4.54 17.83
C LYS A 136 19.27 4.53 16.75
N LYS A 137 19.98 3.41 16.56
CA LYS A 137 21.03 3.31 15.54
C LYS A 137 20.50 3.20 14.11
N TYR A 138 19.18 2.95 13.96
CA TYR A 138 18.52 2.76 12.69
C TYR A 138 17.60 3.94 12.31
N GLN A 139 17.60 5.05 13.05
CA GLN A 139 16.77 6.24 12.76
C GLN A 139 16.98 6.82 11.34
N ALA A 140 18.19 6.67 10.79
CA ALA A 140 18.51 7.10 9.42
C ALA A 140 17.84 6.26 8.31
N SER A 141 17.08 5.22 8.66
CA SER A 141 16.41 4.33 7.69
C SER A 141 15.13 4.90 7.08
N GLY A 142 14.67 6.08 7.50
CA GLY A 142 13.45 6.72 7.00
C GLY A 142 12.16 6.29 7.72
N LEU A 143 12.24 5.33 8.65
CA LEU A 143 11.09 4.94 9.48
C LEU A 143 11.06 5.73 10.80
N PRO A 144 9.84 6.07 11.32
CA PRO A 144 9.67 6.66 12.63
C PRO A 144 10.32 5.81 13.73
N LEU A 145 10.87 6.46 14.75
CA LEU A 145 11.56 5.75 15.85
C LEU A 145 10.62 4.76 16.58
N LEU A 146 9.37 5.13 16.78
CA LEU A 146 8.38 4.27 17.45
C LEU A 146 8.15 2.97 16.65
N ASP A 147 8.08 3.04 15.32
CA ASP A 147 7.89 1.87 14.47
C ASP A 147 9.10 0.94 14.53
N LEU A 148 10.32 1.51 14.51
CA LEU A 148 11.56 0.74 14.70
C LEU A 148 11.60 0.05 16.07
N ILE A 149 11.08 0.71 17.12
CA ILE A 149 10.97 0.14 18.45
C ILE A 149 9.96 -1.01 18.45
N GLN A 150 8.80 -0.87 17.80
CA GLN A 150 7.79 -1.94 17.75
C GLN A 150 8.30 -3.17 17.01
N GLU A 151 8.95 -2.99 15.87
CA GLU A 151 9.62 -4.09 15.18
C GLU A 151 10.70 -4.76 16.07
N GLY A 152 11.46 -3.95 16.79
CA GLY A 152 12.44 -4.45 17.76
C GLY A 152 11.81 -5.19 18.93
N ASN A 153 10.64 -4.77 19.41
CA ASN A 153 9.88 -5.44 20.47
C ASN A 153 9.40 -6.83 20.02
N LEU A 154 8.98 -6.98 18.76
CA LEU A 154 8.66 -8.31 18.20
C LEU A 154 9.89 -9.23 18.22
N GLY A 155 11.07 -8.70 17.87
CA GLY A 155 12.32 -9.42 18.00
C GLY A 155 12.69 -9.77 19.44
N LEU A 156 12.42 -8.88 20.39
CA LEU A 156 12.63 -9.12 21.83
C LEU A 156 11.73 -10.26 22.33
N MET A 157 10.42 -10.24 22.00
CA MET A 157 9.49 -11.30 22.39
C MET A 157 9.95 -12.66 21.87
N HIS A 158 10.36 -12.71 20.61
CA HIS A 158 10.91 -13.93 20.02
C HIS A 158 12.21 -14.40 20.71
N ALA A 159 13.06 -13.46 21.15
CA ALA A 159 14.25 -13.80 21.91
C ALA A 159 13.91 -14.36 23.30
N VAL A 160 12.91 -13.82 24.00
CA VAL A 160 12.44 -14.33 25.30
C VAL A 160 11.86 -15.75 25.15
N GLU A 161 11.09 -15.98 24.09
CA GLU A 161 10.50 -17.29 23.80
C GLU A 161 11.53 -18.41 23.62
N LYS A 162 12.70 -18.09 23.00
CA LYS A 162 13.76 -19.04 22.66
C LYS A 162 14.99 -18.98 23.56
N PHE A 163 14.93 -18.20 24.64
CA PHE A 163 16.06 -18.05 25.53
C PHE A 163 16.34 -19.31 26.34
N ASP A 164 17.59 -19.80 26.31
CA ASP A 164 18.05 -20.93 27.11
C ASP A 164 19.05 -20.44 28.18
N TRP A 165 18.59 -20.39 29.44
CA TRP A 165 19.35 -19.96 30.59
C TRP A 165 20.49 -20.93 30.96
N ARG A 166 20.43 -22.21 30.51
CA ARG A 166 21.44 -23.25 30.80
C ARG A 166 22.77 -22.93 30.14
N LYS A 167 22.78 -22.15 29.06
CA LYS A 167 23.99 -21.75 28.34
C LYS A 167 24.87 -20.73 29.10
N GLY A 168 24.37 -20.13 30.18
CA GLY A 168 25.11 -19.24 31.07
C GLY A 168 25.45 -17.85 30.52
N PHE A 169 25.07 -17.53 29.29
CA PHE A 169 25.25 -16.20 28.70
C PHE A 169 24.16 -15.22 29.19
N LYS A 170 24.49 -13.92 29.21
CA LYS A 170 23.50 -12.87 29.48
C LYS A 170 22.44 -12.82 28.38
N PHE A 171 21.19 -12.61 28.78
CA PHE A 171 20.07 -12.48 27.84
C PHE A 171 20.33 -11.39 26.79
N SER A 172 20.88 -10.23 27.20
CA SER A 172 21.16 -9.12 26.29
C SER A 172 22.04 -9.50 25.09
N THR A 173 22.99 -10.42 25.27
CA THR A 173 23.87 -10.89 24.17
C THR A 173 23.05 -11.63 23.08
N TYR A 174 22.13 -12.48 23.52
CA TYR A 174 21.25 -13.24 22.62
C TYR A 174 20.17 -12.36 22.00
N ALA A 175 19.50 -11.55 22.82
CA ALA A 175 18.41 -10.68 22.39
C ALA A 175 18.84 -9.63 21.36
N THR A 176 20.06 -9.09 21.48
CA THR A 176 20.59 -8.09 20.54
C THR A 176 20.57 -8.60 19.09
N TRP A 177 20.85 -9.88 18.87
CA TRP A 177 20.82 -10.47 17.52
C TRP A 177 19.38 -10.50 16.96
N TRP A 178 18.41 -10.97 17.75
CA TRP A 178 17.00 -11.06 17.34
C TRP A 178 16.36 -9.69 17.13
N ILE A 179 16.64 -8.74 18.03
CA ILE A 179 16.15 -7.36 17.92
C ILE A 179 16.69 -6.72 16.64
N ARG A 180 17.99 -6.86 16.36
CA ARG A 180 18.60 -6.33 15.14
C ARG A 180 17.99 -6.97 13.89
N GLN A 181 17.83 -8.28 13.89
CA GLN A 181 17.23 -9.02 12.79
C GLN A 181 15.79 -8.56 12.52
N ALA A 182 14.98 -8.39 13.57
CA ALA A 182 13.61 -7.94 13.44
C ALA A 182 13.55 -6.50 12.87
N ILE A 183 14.34 -5.56 13.43
CA ILE A 183 14.40 -4.19 12.93
C ILE A 183 14.82 -4.15 11.46
N THR A 184 15.90 -4.85 11.09
CA THR A 184 16.38 -4.86 9.70
C THR A 184 15.34 -5.44 8.74
N ARG A 185 14.65 -6.49 9.17
CA ARG A 185 13.57 -7.11 8.39
C ARG A 185 12.35 -6.20 8.31
N GLY A 186 11.99 -5.50 9.40
CA GLY A 186 10.95 -4.49 9.43
C GLY A 186 11.23 -3.36 8.42
N ILE A 187 12.45 -2.80 8.43
CA ILE A 187 12.88 -1.78 7.47
C ILE A 187 12.74 -2.29 6.03
N ALA A 188 13.18 -3.51 5.74
CA ALA A 188 13.07 -4.09 4.41
C ALA A 188 11.60 -4.28 3.96
N ASN A 189 10.68 -4.52 4.90
CA ASN A 189 9.28 -4.78 4.61
C ASN A 189 8.43 -3.50 4.48
N THR A 190 8.69 -2.48 5.27
CA THR A 190 7.84 -1.29 5.43
C THR A 190 8.53 0.04 5.12
N GLY A 191 9.87 0.05 4.98
CA GLY A 191 10.65 1.27 4.78
C GLY A 191 10.48 1.93 3.41
N ARG A 192 9.74 1.32 2.47
CA ARG A 192 9.49 1.89 1.14
C ARG A 192 8.02 1.89 0.81
N THR A 193 7.55 2.96 0.18
CA THR A 193 6.17 3.08 -0.33
C THR A 193 5.83 1.94 -1.29
N ILE A 194 6.74 1.62 -2.21
CA ILE A 194 6.64 0.43 -3.07
C ILE A 194 7.53 -0.64 -2.47
N ARG A 195 6.92 -1.68 -1.88
CA ARG A 195 7.62 -2.77 -1.23
C ARG A 195 8.51 -3.52 -2.22
N LEU A 196 9.77 -3.75 -1.83
CA LEU A 196 10.71 -4.58 -2.57
C LEU A 196 10.90 -5.95 -1.88
N PRO A 197 11.15 -7.02 -2.65
CA PRO A 197 11.59 -8.29 -2.08
C PRO A 197 12.91 -8.13 -1.31
N VAL A 198 13.09 -8.89 -0.22
CA VAL A 198 14.28 -8.77 0.66
C VAL A 198 15.59 -8.91 -0.11
N HIS A 199 15.67 -9.88 -1.04
CA HIS A 199 16.88 -10.09 -1.84
C HIS A 199 17.24 -8.91 -2.75
N ALA A 200 16.25 -8.18 -3.27
CA ALA A 200 16.47 -6.97 -4.05
C ALA A 200 16.98 -5.83 -3.14
N GLY A 201 16.41 -5.69 -1.93
CA GLY A 201 16.88 -4.76 -0.91
C GLY A 201 18.33 -5.03 -0.50
N ASP A 202 18.71 -6.29 -0.26
CA ASP A 202 20.08 -6.70 0.09
C ASP A 202 21.07 -6.38 -1.05
N THR A 203 20.63 -6.57 -2.30
CA THR A 203 21.45 -6.23 -3.48
C THR A 203 21.66 -4.71 -3.56
N LEU A 204 20.62 -3.92 -3.35
CA LEU A 204 20.72 -2.46 -3.31
C LEU A 204 21.63 -1.97 -2.19
N ALA A 205 21.52 -2.54 -0.99
CA ALA A 205 22.37 -2.18 0.14
C ALA A 205 23.85 -2.50 -0.16
N ARG A 206 24.14 -3.63 -0.83
CA ARG A 206 25.52 -3.96 -1.29
C ARG A 206 26.01 -2.97 -2.33
N LEU A 207 25.17 -2.59 -3.30
CA LEU A 207 25.52 -1.61 -4.34
C LEU A 207 25.77 -0.22 -3.73
N GLN A 208 24.92 0.25 -2.80
CA GLN A 208 25.14 1.53 -2.12
C GLN A 208 26.45 1.54 -1.31
N LYS A 209 26.73 0.45 -0.59
CA LYS A 209 27.97 0.31 0.18
C LYS A 209 29.21 0.28 -0.73
N ALA A 210 29.14 -0.41 -1.87
CA ALA A 210 30.20 -0.43 -2.88
C ALA A 210 30.39 0.96 -3.50
N ARG A 211 29.30 1.64 -3.84
CA ARG A 211 29.32 3.01 -4.36
C ARG A 211 30.02 3.96 -3.42
N SER A 212 29.62 4.02 -2.14
CA SER A 212 30.26 4.90 -1.15
C SER A 212 31.75 4.59 -0.96
N ARG A 213 32.14 3.29 -0.99
CA ARG A 213 33.56 2.88 -0.90
C ARG A 213 34.36 3.34 -2.10
N LEU A 214 33.83 3.18 -3.32
CA LEU A 214 34.50 3.58 -4.55
C LEU A 214 34.56 5.11 -4.68
N GLU A 215 33.52 5.84 -4.27
CA GLU A 215 33.51 7.32 -4.20
C GLU A 215 34.63 7.84 -3.30
N LEU A 216 34.80 7.25 -2.12
CA LEU A 216 35.91 7.59 -1.21
C LEU A 216 37.28 7.28 -1.83
N LYS A 217 37.39 6.17 -2.59
CA LYS A 217 38.66 5.73 -3.20
C LYS A 217 39.03 6.60 -4.41
N PHE A 218 38.08 6.96 -5.25
CA PHE A 218 38.33 7.65 -6.52
C PHE A 218 38.10 9.16 -6.46
N GLY A 219 37.43 9.68 -5.43
CA GLY A 219 37.03 11.08 -5.34
C GLY A 219 35.98 11.51 -6.36
N ARG A 220 35.38 10.54 -7.08
CA ARG A 220 34.31 10.74 -8.07
C ARG A 220 33.28 9.64 -8.00
N GLN A 221 32.13 9.86 -8.64
CA GLN A 221 31.11 8.81 -8.77
C GLN A 221 31.66 7.65 -9.63
N PRO A 222 31.47 6.38 -9.16
CA PRO A 222 31.92 5.21 -9.90
C PRO A 222 31.03 4.98 -11.14
N THR A 223 31.63 4.44 -12.19
CA THR A 223 30.91 3.98 -13.38
C THR A 223 30.19 2.65 -13.11
N LEU A 224 29.21 2.31 -13.97
CA LEU A 224 28.47 1.03 -13.86
C LEU A 224 29.41 -0.18 -13.90
N ARG A 225 30.47 -0.11 -14.74
CA ARG A 225 31.47 -1.19 -14.84
C ARG A 225 32.28 -1.36 -13.56
N GLU A 226 32.67 -0.25 -12.94
CA GLU A 226 33.41 -0.26 -11.66
C GLU A 226 32.54 -0.82 -10.53
N LEU A 227 31.24 -0.45 -10.49
CA LEU A 227 30.28 -1.02 -9.54
C LEU A 227 30.06 -2.52 -9.78
N ALA A 228 29.88 -2.93 -11.02
CA ALA A 228 29.68 -4.31 -11.42
C ALA A 228 30.88 -5.19 -11.02
N ALA A 229 32.11 -4.68 -11.24
CA ALA A 229 33.34 -5.35 -10.85
C ALA A 229 33.51 -5.48 -9.32
N GLU A 230 33.18 -4.42 -8.53
CA GLU A 230 33.29 -4.42 -7.07
C GLU A 230 32.26 -5.35 -6.42
N VAL A 231 31.05 -5.48 -6.99
CA VAL A 231 29.96 -6.32 -6.43
C VAL A 231 29.94 -7.73 -7.04
N GLU A 232 30.81 -8.00 -8.03
CA GLU A 232 30.89 -9.26 -8.77
C GLU A 232 29.55 -9.64 -9.44
N MET A 233 28.90 -8.66 -10.09
CA MET A 233 27.61 -8.83 -10.77
C MET A 233 27.68 -8.32 -12.22
N PRO A 234 26.92 -8.92 -13.17
CA PRO A 234 26.82 -8.40 -14.53
C PRO A 234 26.19 -7.02 -14.56
N GLU A 235 26.63 -6.17 -15.51
CA GLU A 235 26.18 -4.76 -15.66
C GLU A 235 24.65 -4.65 -15.80
N ASP A 236 24.01 -5.58 -16.51
CA ASP A 236 22.56 -5.59 -16.71
C ASP A 236 21.82 -5.70 -15.37
N LYS A 237 22.27 -6.58 -14.47
CA LYS A 237 21.67 -6.74 -13.12
C LYS A 237 21.91 -5.53 -12.24
N VAL A 238 23.06 -4.87 -12.37
CA VAL A 238 23.32 -3.61 -11.65
C VAL A 238 22.37 -2.50 -12.14
N THR A 239 22.18 -2.40 -13.44
CA THR A 239 21.26 -1.42 -14.04
C THR A 239 19.81 -1.67 -13.61
N GLU A 240 19.36 -2.92 -13.63
CA GLU A 240 18.04 -3.32 -13.15
C GLU A 240 17.85 -2.98 -11.67
N ALA A 241 18.81 -3.33 -10.82
CA ALA A 241 18.77 -3.01 -9.40
C ALA A 241 18.72 -1.50 -9.13
N LEU A 242 19.47 -0.69 -9.89
CA LEU A 242 19.44 0.77 -9.77
C LEU A 242 18.10 1.38 -10.21
N ARG A 243 17.38 0.78 -11.18
CA ARG A 243 16.02 1.20 -11.53
C ARG A 243 15.05 1.02 -10.37
N PHE A 244 15.17 -0.08 -9.61
CA PHE A 244 14.35 -0.31 -8.41
C PHE A 244 14.78 0.56 -7.21
N ALA A 245 15.97 1.18 -7.27
CA ALA A 245 16.45 2.09 -6.22
C ALA A 245 15.69 3.42 -6.18
N ALA A 246 15.07 3.83 -7.30
CA ALA A 246 14.34 5.09 -7.38
C ALA A 246 13.16 5.09 -6.41
N GLU A 247 13.05 6.17 -5.63
CA GLU A 247 11.93 6.42 -4.73
C GLU A 247 10.87 7.26 -5.44
N PRO A 248 9.57 7.02 -5.19
CA PRO A 248 8.50 7.85 -5.73
C PRO A 248 8.60 9.26 -5.14
N LEU A 249 8.38 10.27 -5.99
CA LEU A 249 8.27 11.66 -5.58
C LEU A 249 6.84 11.97 -5.14
N SER A 250 6.68 12.91 -4.22
CA SER A 250 5.35 13.39 -3.80
C SER A 250 4.76 14.29 -4.89
N LEU A 251 3.50 14.05 -5.26
CA LEU A 251 2.78 14.94 -6.18
C LEU A 251 2.49 16.32 -5.56
N SER A 252 2.46 16.40 -4.23
CA SER A 252 2.30 17.67 -3.51
C SER A 252 3.62 18.40 -3.26
N GLU A 253 4.71 17.97 -3.91
CA GLU A 253 5.98 18.70 -3.84
C GLU A 253 5.90 20.01 -4.62
N PRO A 254 6.23 21.17 -3.99
CA PRO A 254 6.17 22.46 -4.66
C PRO A 254 7.22 22.54 -5.76
N LEU A 255 6.83 22.96 -6.97
CA LEU A 255 7.73 23.11 -8.11
C LEU A 255 8.70 24.28 -7.96
N ARG A 256 8.36 25.30 -7.19
CA ARG A 256 9.16 26.48 -6.89
C ARG A 256 9.00 26.89 -5.45
N GLU A 257 10.04 27.45 -4.85
CA GLU A 257 10.03 27.91 -3.45
C GLU A 257 8.94 28.98 -3.17
N ASP A 258 8.57 29.79 -4.15
CA ASP A 258 7.61 30.89 -4.05
C ASP A 258 6.28 30.62 -4.78
N GLY A 259 6.06 29.43 -5.33
CA GLY A 259 4.91 29.10 -6.16
C GLY A 259 3.84 28.29 -5.42
N ASP A 260 2.57 28.55 -5.74
CA ASP A 260 1.43 27.72 -5.29
C ASP A 260 1.27 26.43 -6.15
N ALA A 261 2.11 26.23 -7.21
CA ALA A 261 2.03 25.10 -8.11
C ALA A 261 2.73 23.86 -7.54
N GLU A 262 2.03 22.76 -7.50
CA GLU A 262 2.51 21.44 -7.08
C GLU A 262 2.94 20.62 -8.31
N LEU A 263 3.80 19.61 -8.10
CA LEU A 263 4.22 18.68 -9.16
C LEU A 263 3.01 17.99 -9.81
N GLY A 264 1.96 17.71 -9.03
CA GLY A 264 0.72 17.09 -9.50
C GLY A 264 -0.03 17.90 -10.54
N ASP A 265 0.06 19.25 -10.51
CA ASP A 265 -0.62 20.14 -11.46
C ASP A 265 -0.02 20.08 -12.88
N VAL A 266 1.21 19.59 -13.01
CA VAL A 266 1.95 19.51 -14.29
C VAL A 266 1.88 18.11 -14.90
N VAL A 267 1.50 17.11 -14.12
CA VAL A 267 1.43 15.72 -14.60
C VAL A 267 0.19 15.54 -15.46
N GLU A 268 0.38 15.20 -16.74
CA GLU A 268 -0.69 14.92 -17.68
C GLU A 268 -1.44 13.63 -17.33
N ASP A 269 -2.77 13.68 -17.31
CA ASP A 269 -3.61 12.47 -17.21
C ASP A 269 -3.69 11.78 -18.58
N ARG A 270 -2.88 10.74 -18.74
CA ARG A 270 -2.84 9.94 -19.99
C ARG A 270 -4.03 9.01 -20.15
N ALA A 271 -4.80 8.79 -19.10
CA ALA A 271 -6.00 7.97 -19.14
C ALA A 271 -7.25 8.78 -19.50
N ALA A 272 -7.18 10.11 -19.48
CA ALA A 272 -8.27 10.97 -19.88
C ALA A 272 -8.60 10.73 -21.37
N GLU A 273 -9.87 10.44 -21.64
CA GLU A 273 -10.35 10.29 -23.01
C GLU A 273 -10.20 11.61 -23.77
N SER A 274 -9.59 11.53 -24.96
CA SER A 274 -9.53 12.70 -25.86
C SER A 274 -10.96 13.14 -26.20
N PRO A 275 -11.32 14.44 -26.03
CA PRO A 275 -12.63 14.95 -26.44
C PRO A 275 -12.93 14.65 -27.90
N PHE A 276 -11.90 14.66 -28.77
CA PHE A 276 -12.03 14.30 -30.15
C PHE A 276 -12.37 12.81 -30.34
N GLY A 277 -11.72 11.91 -29.57
CA GLY A 277 -12.04 10.47 -29.57
C GLY A 277 -13.46 10.18 -29.13
N SER A 278 -13.91 10.81 -28.05
CA SER A 278 -15.29 10.67 -27.55
C SER A 278 -16.31 11.19 -28.57
N ALA A 279 -16.04 12.32 -29.24
CA ALA A 279 -16.88 12.83 -30.31
C ALA A 279 -16.92 11.89 -31.50
N ALA A 280 -15.77 11.37 -31.95
CA ALA A 280 -15.69 10.39 -33.04
C ALA A 280 -16.48 9.12 -32.70
N THR A 281 -16.35 8.60 -31.48
CA THR A 281 -17.09 7.42 -31.01
C THR A 281 -18.58 7.66 -30.97
N SER A 282 -19.04 8.86 -30.59
CA SER A 282 -20.48 9.21 -30.56
C SER A 282 -21.10 9.34 -31.96
N LEU A 283 -20.32 9.73 -32.97
CA LEU A 283 -20.76 9.82 -34.36
C LEU A 283 -20.73 8.47 -35.10
N LEU A 284 -19.90 7.53 -34.64
CA LEU A 284 -19.73 6.22 -35.27
C LEU A 284 -21.03 5.44 -35.52
N PRO A 285 -22.02 5.39 -34.60
CA PRO A 285 -23.29 4.68 -34.83
C PRO A 285 -24.12 5.28 -35.97
N GLU A 286 -24.02 6.56 -36.21
CA GLU A 286 -24.71 7.23 -37.32
C GLU A 286 -24.05 6.91 -38.64
N GLU A 287 -22.74 6.97 -38.70
CA GLU A 287 -21.97 6.60 -39.89
C GLU A 287 -22.16 5.12 -40.24
N ILE A 288 -22.17 4.21 -39.25
CA ILE A 288 -22.49 2.78 -39.48
C ILE A 288 -23.92 2.64 -40.05
N ARG A 289 -24.91 3.40 -39.58
CA ARG A 289 -26.27 3.38 -40.13
C ARG A 289 -26.30 3.82 -41.59
N ARG A 290 -25.54 4.85 -41.96
CA ARG A 290 -25.38 5.32 -43.35
C ARG A 290 -24.74 4.24 -44.23
N LEU A 291 -23.68 3.59 -43.76
CA LEU A 291 -22.99 2.49 -44.44
C LEU A 291 -23.92 1.31 -44.71
N LEU A 292 -24.80 0.99 -43.79
CA LEU A 292 -25.73 -0.12 -43.88
C LEU A 292 -27.00 0.25 -44.68
N ALA A 293 -27.22 1.52 -45.07
CA ALA A 293 -28.43 1.96 -45.77
C ALA A 293 -28.67 1.26 -47.10
N PRO A 294 -27.67 0.93 -47.96
CA PRO A 294 -27.86 0.26 -49.23
C PRO A 294 -28.30 -1.21 -49.13
N LEU A 295 -28.26 -1.79 -47.92
CA LEU A 295 -28.61 -3.21 -47.71
C LEU A 295 -30.12 -3.37 -47.46
N ASP A 296 -30.64 -4.56 -47.85
CA ASP A 296 -32.00 -4.97 -47.52
C ASP A 296 -32.18 -5.05 -45.98
N GLU A 297 -33.37 -4.87 -45.50
CA GLU A 297 -33.65 -4.83 -44.05
C GLU A 297 -33.20 -6.12 -43.36
N ARG A 298 -33.42 -7.29 -43.98
CA ARG A 298 -32.95 -8.57 -43.45
C ARG A 298 -31.42 -8.68 -43.43
N GLU A 299 -30.74 -8.25 -44.48
CA GLU A 299 -29.26 -8.23 -44.54
C GLU A 299 -28.69 -7.33 -43.48
N ARG A 300 -29.30 -6.16 -43.24
CA ARG A 300 -28.91 -5.18 -42.24
C ARG A 300 -29.04 -5.70 -40.81
N GLU A 301 -30.17 -6.35 -40.50
CA GLU A 301 -30.38 -6.92 -39.17
C GLU A 301 -29.45 -8.10 -38.86
N ILE A 302 -29.22 -8.97 -39.85
CA ILE A 302 -28.27 -10.08 -39.73
C ILE A 302 -26.87 -9.55 -39.41
N LEU A 303 -26.38 -8.51 -40.12
CA LEU A 303 -25.09 -7.90 -39.84
C LEU A 303 -25.05 -7.22 -38.48
N LYS A 304 -26.11 -6.50 -38.09
CA LYS A 304 -26.16 -5.87 -36.75
C LYS A 304 -26.03 -6.89 -35.63
N LEU A 305 -26.74 -8.00 -35.70
CA LEU A 305 -26.66 -9.08 -34.73
C LEU A 305 -25.32 -9.80 -34.74
N ARG A 306 -24.79 -10.05 -35.95
CA ARG A 306 -23.53 -10.77 -36.17
C ARG A 306 -22.35 -10.02 -35.57
N PHE A 307 -22.29 -8.69 -35.76
CA PHE A 307 -21.19 -7.83 -35.31
C PHE A 307 -21.49 -7.02 -34.02
N GLY A 308 -22.66 -7.23 -33.40
CA GLY A 308 -23.02 -6.54 -32.17
C GLY A 308 -23.29 -5.04 -32.34
N LEU A 309 -23.63 -4.57 -33.55
CA LEU A 309 -23.81 -3.14 -33.86
C LEU A 309 -25.05 -2.50 -33.19
N ASN A 310 -25.84 -3.29 -32.48
CA ASN A 310 -26.99 -2.84 -31.67
C ASN A 310 -26.63 -2.54 -30.22
N GLY A 311 -25.33 -2.46 -29.87
CA GLY A 311 -24.85 -2.31 -28.49
C GLY A 311 -24.85 -3.61 -27.68
N GLY A 312 -25.09 -4.77 -28.34
CA GLY A 312 -25.01 -6.10 -27.75
C GLY A 312 -23.72 -6.82 -28.15
N GLU A 313 -23.53 -8.05 -27.62
CA GLU A 313 -22.41 -8.91 -27.99
C GLU A 313 -22.56 -9.45 -29.43
N SER A 314 -21.43 -9.71 -30.08
CA SER A 314 -21.41 -10.34 -31.41
C SER A 314 -21.91 -11.79 -31.32
N ARG A 315 -22.88 -12.16 -32.19
CA ARG A 315 -23.49 -13.51 -32.22
C ARG A 315 -22.83 -14.42 -33.23
N THR A 316 -22.86 -15.73 -32.98
CA THR A 316 -22.40 -16.74 -33.89
C THR A 316 -23.37 -16.92 -35.06
N LEU A 317 -22.92 -17.52 -36.19
CA LEU A 317 -23.79 -17.79 -37.35
C LEU A 317 -24.96 -18.71 -36.98
N GLU A 318 -24.80 -19.60 -36.01
CA GLU A 318 -25.82 -20.52 -35.51
C GLU A 318 -26.89 -19.77 -34.73
N GLU A 319 -26.52 -18.93 -33.77
CA GLU A 319 -27.44 -18.09 -32.97
C GLU A 319 -28.23 -17.11 -33.83
N VAL A 320 -27.58 -16.52 -34.87
CA VAL A 320 -28.27 -15.66 -35.82
C VAL A 320 -29.21 -16.51 -36.68
N GLY A 321 -28.81 -17.73 -37.07
CA GLY A 321 -29.65 -18.68 -37.79
C GLY A 321 -30.92 -19.05 -37.03
N GLU A 322 -30.80 -19.34 -35.74
CA GLU A 322 -31.94 -19.60 -34.85
C GLU A 322 -32.89 -18.40 -34.76
N ALA A 323 -32.35 -17.17 -34.59
CA ALA A 323 -33.15 -15.96 -34.50
C ALA A 323 -33.98 -15.66 -35.75
N PHE A 324 -33.51 -16.06 -36.95
CA PHE A 324 -34.18 -15.85 -38.24
C PHE A 324 -34.85 -17.10 -38.81
N ASN A 325 -34.82 -18.24 -38.10
CA ASN A 325 -35.27 -19.54 -38.56
C ASN A 325 -34.61 -19.97 -39.91
N LEU A 326 -33.31 -19.74 -40.04
CA LEU A 326 -32.51 -20.04 -41.19
C LEU A 326 -31.32 -20.97 -40.82
N THR A 327 -30.84 -21.74 -41.82
CA THR A 327 -29.65 -22.58 -41.61
C THR A 327 -28.38 -21.72 -41.50
N ARG A 328 -27.40 -22.15 -40.74
CA ARG A 328 -26.06 -21.52 -40.62
C ARG A 328 -25.46 -21.14 -41.96
N GLU A 329 -25.52 -22.08 -42.95
CA GLU A 329 -24.98 -21.85 -44.29
C GLU A 329 -25.75 -20.73 -45.02
N ARG A 330 -27.06 -20.65 -44.82
CA ARG A 330 -27.86 -19.57 -45.40
C ARG A 330 -27.49 -18.21 -44.86
N ILE A 331 -27.26 -18.10 -43.54
CA ILE A 331 -26.76 -16.87 -42.92
C ILE A 331 -25.40 -16.50 -43.48
N ARG A 332 -24.47 -17.45 -43.63
CA ARG A 332 -23.15 -17.20 -44.19
C ARG A 332 -23.24 -16.69 -45.66
N GLN A 333 -24.17 -17.21 -46.45
CA GLN A 333 -24.41 -16.72 -47.81
C GLN A 333 -24.96 -15.29 -47.83
N ILE A 334 -25.88 -14.95 -46.92
CA ILE A 334 -26.43 -13.62 -46.78
C ILE A 334 -25.35 -12.64 -46.34
N GLU A 335 -24.56 -13.00 -45.36
CA GLU A 335 -23.41 -12.20 -44.87
C GLU A 335 -22.44 -11.92 -46.03
N ALA A 336 -22.00 -12.96 -46.76
CA ALA A 336 -21.09 -12.81 -47.89
C ALA A 336 -21.65 -11.89 -48.98
N ARG A 337 -22.96 -12.02 -49.29
CA ARG A 337 -23.64 -11.17 -50.27
C ARG A 337 -23.73 -9.72 -49.79
N ALA A 338 -24.11 -9.48 -48.53
CA ALA A 338 -24.19 -8.17 -47.93
C ALA A 338 -22.81 -7.49 -47.91
N MET A 339 -21.77 -8.21 -47.51
CA MET A 339 -20.39 -7.71 -47.53
C MET A 339 -19.89 -7.40 -48.95
N SER A 340 -20.30 -8.18 -49.95
CA SER A 340 -19.98 -7.89 -51.37
C SER A 340 -20.66 -6.62 -51.83
N LYS A 341 -21.94 -6.39 -51.48
CA LYS A 341 -22.67 -5.13 -51.76
C LYS A 341 -21.97 -3.92 -51.18
N LEU A 342 -21.52 -3.99 -49.90
CA LEU A 342 -20.82 -2.93 -49.24
C LEU A 342 -19.41 -2.62 -49.79
N ARG A 343 -18.76 -3.64 -50.39
CA ARG A 343 -17.44 -3.50 -51.04
C ARG A 343 -17.51 -2.94 -52.45
N HIS A 344 -18.68 -2.88 -53.03
CA HIS A 344 -18.81 -2.45 -54.42
C HIS A 344 -18.45 -0.95 -54.57
N PRO A 345 -17.68 -0.56 -55.61
CA PRO A 345 -17.25 0.83 -55.81
C PRO A 345 -18.38 1.85 -55.95
N SER A 346 -19.57 1.43 -56.36
CA SER A 346 -20.75 2.32 -56.47
C SER A 346 -21.40 2.64 -55.12
N SER A 347 -21.05 1.93 -54.06
CA SER A 347 -21.47 2.19 -52.67
C SER A 347 -20.38 2.94 -51.89
N ASP A 348 -19.71 3.90 -52.55
CA ASP A 348 -18.66 4.71 -51.91
C ASP A 348 -19.28 5.60 -50.87
N THR A 349 -19.38 5.09 -49.65
CA THR A 349 -19.99 5.71 -48.47
C THR A 349 -18.93 6.29 -47.55
N GLY A 350 -17.70 6.52 -48.03
CA GLY A 350 -16.60 7.05 -47.22
C GLY A 350 -16.08 6.09 -46.15
N ALA A 351 -16.44 4.79 -46.22
CA ALA A 351 -16.02 3.79 -45.22
C ALA A 351 -14.52 3.62 -45.11
N ARG A 352 -13.76 3.97 -46.15
CA ARG A 352 -12.29 3.91 -46.15
C ARG A 352 -11.68 5.04 -45.32
N ASP A 353 -12.33 6.18 -45.29
CA ASP A 353 -11.86 7.36 -44.58
C ASP A 353 -12.00 7.18 -43.04
N LEU A 354 -12.98 6.34 -42.63
CA LEU A 354 -13.16 5.96 -41.20
C LEU A 354 -12.05 5.05 -40.65
N LEU A 355 -11.28 4.39 -41.55
CA LEU A 355 -10.14 3.54 -41.15
C LEU A 355 -8.82 4.32 -41.13
N ALA A 356 -8.81 5.58 -41.60
CA ALA A 356 -7.63 6.42 -41.69
C ALA A 356 -7.45 7.36 -40.48
N VAL A 357 -8.34 7.29 -39.50
CA VAL A 357 -8.27 7.97 -38.20
C VAL A 357 -7.85 6.94 -37.16
#